data_39a5ee6a23a14213dd64b49d5580f37b
#
_entry.id   39a5ee6a23a14213dd64b49d5580f37b
#
_cell.length_a   1.000
_cell.length_b   1.000
_cell.length_c   1.000
_cell.angle_alpha   90.00
_cell.angle_beta   90.00
_cell.angle_gamma   90.00
#
_symmetry.space_group_name_H-M   'P 1'
#
loop_
_entity.id
_entity.type
_entity.pdbx_description
1 polymer ?
#
loop_
_entity_poly.entity_id
_entity_poly.type
_entity_poly.pdbx_seq_one_letter_code
_entity_poly.pdbx_strand_id
1 'polypeptide(L)'
;MYAREYRSTRPHKAIFFHLSCLTLICSAQVYAKPDMRPLGPNIADKGSVFYHFSATSFDSVDGTRHYRVWTAVPNTTAPASGYPILYMLDGNAVMDRLDDELLKQLSEKTPPVIVAVGYQTNLPFDLNSRAYDYTPAAESRKTDLHSGRFSRKSGGSNNFRQLLETRIAPKVEQGLNIDRQRRGLWGHSYGGL
;
A
#
# COMPACT_ATOMS: atom_id res chain seq x y z
N MET A 1 63.94 42.71 -59.38
CA MET A 1 63.17 43.06 -58.16
C MET A 1 61.89 42.29 -58.20
N TYR A 2 61.85 41.09 -57.58
CA TYR A 2 60.75 40.17 -57.69
C TYR A 2 59.85 40.23 -56.45
N ALA A 3 58.57 40.59 -56.65
CA ALA A 3 57.53 40.51 -55.63
C ALA A 3 56.94 39.11 -55.72
N ARG A 4 56.99 38.38 -54.62
CA ARG A 4 56.41 37.02 -54.46
C ARG A 4 55.01 37.15 -53.89
N GLU A 5 53.99 36.75 -54.66
CA GLU A 5 52.64 36.65 -54.22
C GLU A 5 52.48 35.50 -53.21
N TYR A 6 51.90 35.77 -52.07
CA TYR A 6 51.60 34.82 -51.02
C TYR A 6 50.15 34.42 -51.19
N ARG A 7 49.92 33.19 -51.68
CA ARG A 7 48.60 32.64 -51.87
C ARG A 7 48.10 31.98 -50.53
N SER A 8 47.18 32.66 -49.85
CA SER A 8 46.52 32.15 -48.65
C SER A 8 45.46 31.09 -48.98
N THR A 9 45.71 29.86 -48.61
CA THR A 9 44.72 28.77 -48.65
C THR A 9 43.96 28.72 -47.32
N ARG A 10 42.68 29.05 -47.34
CA ARG A 10 41.78 28.88 -46.20
C ARG A 10 41.31 27.39 -46.11
N PRO A 11 41.39 26.74 -44.95
CA PRO A 11 40.81 25.41 -44.77
C PRO A 11 39.29 25.53 -44.57
N HIS A 12 38.56 24.78 -45.37
CA HIS A 12 37.11 24.58 -45.19
C HIS A 12 36.87 23.77 -43.91
N LYS A 13 36.26 24.41 -42.92
CA LYS A 13 35.74 23.71 -41.73
C LYS A 13 34.47 22.95 -42.11
N ALA A 14 34.58 21.64 -42.18
CA ALA A 14 33.42 20.77 -42.29
C ALA A 14 32.63 20.80 -40.96
N ILE A 15 31.43 21.38 -41.02
CA ILE A 15 30.47 21.37 -39.89
C ILE A 15 29.82 20.03 -39.89
N PHE A 16 30.22 19.13 -38.97
CA PHE A 16 29.50 17.88 -38.65
C PHE A 16 28.26 18.23 -37.85
N PHE A 17 27.11 18.20 -38.49
CA PHE A 17 25.81 18.21 -37.83
C PHE A 17 25.62 16.82 -37.14
N HIS A 18 25.81 16.77 -35.83
CA HIS A 18 25.39 15.63 -35.02
C HIS A 18 23.89 15.74 -34.83
N LEU A 19 23.14 15.00 -35.62
CA LEU A 19 21.72 14.78 -35.45
C LEU A 19 21.52 13.87 -34.24
N SER A 20 21.40 14.47 -33.06
CA SER A 20 21.10 13.77 -31.80
C SER A 20 19.64 13.33 -31.84
N CYS A 21 19.40 12.08 -32.24
CA CYS A 21 18.09 11.45 -32.22
C CYS A 21 17.71 11.20 -30.75
N LEU A 22 16.98 12.15 -30.16
CA LEU A 22 16.41 12.05 -28.82
C LEU A 22 15.23 11.06 -28.91
N THR A 23 15.50 9.78 -28.73
CA THR A 23 14.45 8.77 -28.55
C THR A 23 13.75 9.03 -27.23
N LEU A 24 12.59 9.66 -27.26
CA LEU A 24 11.65 9.74 -26.15
C LEU A 24 11.18 8.31 -25.85
N ILE A 25 11.80 7.66 -24.87
CA ILE A 25 11.27 6.42 -24.31
C ILE A 25 10.05 6.81 -23.49
N CYS A 26 8.89 6.76 -24.14
CA CYS A 26 7.59 6.86 -23.49
C CYS A 26 7.42 5.56 -22.68
N SER A 27 7.85 5.55 -21.42
CA SER A 27 7.58 4.47 -20.48
C SER A 27 6.07 4.45 -20.23
N ALA A 28 5.34 3.69 -21.03
CA ALA A 28 3.96 3.33 -20.73
C ALA A 28 3.97 2.58 -19.39
N GLN A 29 3.51 3.23 -18.34
CA GLN A 29 3.28 2.56 -17.07
C GLN A 29 2.11 1.60 -17.29
N VAL A 30 2.43 0.34 -17.50
CA VAL A 30 1.46 -0.74 -17.52
C VAL A 30 0.94 -0.89 -16.09
N TYR A 31 -0.17 -0.25 -15.77
CA TYR A 31 -0.92 -0.56 -14.56
C TYR A 31 -1.46 -1.98 -14.69
N ALA A 32 -0.74 -2.95 -14.17
CA ALA A 32 -1.24 -4.31 -14.07
C ALA A 32 -2.52 -4.28 -13.22
N LYS A 33 -3.63 -4.75 -13.79
CA LYS A 33 -4.86 -4.95 -13.01
C LYS A 33 -4.54 -5.92 -11.88
N PRO A 34 -4.99 -5.65 -10.64
CA PRO A 34 -4.83 -6.60 -9.56
C PRO A 34 -5.49 -7.94 -9.91
N ASP A 35 -4.84 -9.03 -9.56
CA ASP A 35 -5.46 -10.35 -9.64
C ASP A 35 -6.61 -10.40 -8.64
N MET A 36 -7.82 -10.64 -9.14
CA MET A 36 -9.06 -10.66 -8.37
C MET A 36 -9.62 -12.06 -8.20
N ARG A 37 -8.81 -13.11 -8.42
CA ARG A 37 -9.23 -14.48 -8.13
C ARG A 37 -9.48 -14.66 -6.64
N PRO A 38 -10.47 -15.49 -6.25
CA PRO A 38 -10.69 -15.84 -4.85
C PRO A 38 -9.44 -16.38 -4.20
N LEU A 39 -9.17 -15.92 -2.98
CA LEU A 39 -8.05 -16.36 -2.16
C LEU A 39 -8.32 -17.72 -1.54
N GLY A 40 -7.27 -18.51 -1.37
CA GLY A 40 -7.28 -19.76 -0.61
C GLY A 40 -7.01 -19.55 0.89
N PRO A 41 -6.77 -20.65 1.64
CA PRO A 41 -6.34 -20.60 3.03
C PRO A 41 -5.02 -19.83 3.19
N ASN A 42 -4.99 -18.91 4.13
CA ASN A 42 -3.82 -18.08 4.43
C ASN A 42 -3.04 -18.60 5.66
N ILE A 43 -2.02 -17.86 6.09
CA ILE A 43 -1.17 -18.26 7.22
C ILE A 43 -1.92 -18.36 8.55
N ALA A 44 -3.00 -17.59 8.74
CA ALA A 44 -3.81 -17.71 9.96
C ALA A 44 -4.59 -19.04 10.01
N ASP A 45 -4.93 -19.61 8.86
CA ASP A 45 -5.59 -20.92 8.76
C ASP A 45 -4.59 -22.07 8.93
N LYS A 46 -3.34 -21.88 8.47
CA LYS A 46 -2.26 -22.88 8.51
C LYS A 46 -1.51 -22.90 9.84
N GLY A 47 -1.47 -21.76 10.53
CA GLY A 47 -0.68 -21.55 11.73
C GLY A 47 0.77 -21.17 11.46
N SER A 48 1.48 -20.72 12.49
CA SER A 48 2.90 -20.39 12.48
C SER A 48 3.52 -20.70 13.82
N VAL A 49 4.80 -21.08 13.82
CA VAL A 49 5.58 -21.23 15.06
C VAL A 49 6.08 -19.89 15.61
N PHE A 50 6.05 -18.83 14.81
CA PHE A 50 6.57 -17.51 15.17
C PHE A 50 5.49 -16.55 15.67
N TYR A 51 4.24 -16.73 15.22
CA TYR A 51 3.11 -15.87 15.54
C TYR A 51 1.86 -16.69 15.77
N HIS A 52 1.01 -16.23 16.67
CA HIS A 52 -0.36 -16.74 16.78
C HIS A 52 -1.34 -15.70 16.23
N PHE A 53 -2.44 -16.22 15.66
CA PHE A 53 -3.39 -15.41 14.93
C PHE A 53 -4.76 -15.44 15.61
N SER A 54 -5.45 -14.30 15.53
CA SER A 54 -6.88 -14.21 15.79
C SER A 54 -7.55 -13.39 14.69
N ALA A 55 -8.86 -13.58 14.50
CA ALA A 55 -9.64 -12.78 13.58
C ALA A 55 -10.89 -12.24 14.28
N THR A 56 -11.19 -10.97 14.05
CA THR A 56 -12.35 -10.27 14.62
C THR A 56 -13.10 -9.57 13.51
N SER A 57 -14.43 -9.63 13.55
CA SER A 57 -15.30 -8.92 12.61
C SER A 57 -15.74 -7.58 13.18
N PHE A 58 -15.86 -6.59 12.28
CA PHE A 58 -16.38 -5.27 12.59
C PHE A 58 -17.32 -4.82 11.48
N ASP A 59 -18.26 -3.96 11.82
CA ASP A 59 -19.13 -3.29 10.89
C ASP A 59 -18.89 -1.79 10.91
N SER A 60 -19.03 -1.13 9.75
CA SER A 60 -19.10 0.32 9.68
C SER A 60 -20.29 0.84 10.48
N VAL A 61 -20.26 2.11 10.86
CA VAL A 61 -21.35 2.74 11.64
C VAL A 61 -22.70 2.66 10.91
N ASP A 62 -22.67 2.77 9.59
CA ASP A 62 -23.86 2.67 8.74
C ASP A 62 -24.26 1.21 8.39
N GLY A 63 -23.52 0.20 8.88
CA GLY A 63 -23.79 -1.22 8.66
C GLY A 63 -23.62 -1.69 7.22
N THR A 64 -23.08 -0.85 6.32
CA THR A 64 -23.00 -1.18 4.90
C THR A 64 -21.68 -1.84 4.48
N ARG A 65 -20.67 -1.77 5.32
CA ARG A 65 -19.35 -2.39 5.10
C ARG A 65 -19.00 -3.28 6.26
N HIS A 66 -18.47 -4.46 5.92
CA HIS A 66 -18.14 -5.52 6.87
C HIS A 66 -16.64 -5.82 6.76
N TYR A 67 -15.96 -5.71 7.89
CA TYR A 67 -14.52 -5.86 7.97
C TYR A 67 -14.16 -7.18 8.65
N ARG A 68 -13.07 -7.78 8.20
CA ARG A 68 -12.35 -8.85 8.88
C ARG A 68 -10.97 -8.35 9.22
N VAL A 69 -10.64 -8.38 10.50
CA VAL A 69 -9.35 -7.90 11.00
C VAL A 69 -8.61 -9.08 11.61
N TRP A 70 -7.48 -9.42 11.02
CA TRP A 70 -6.57 -10.42 11.56
C TRP A 70 -5.55 -9.72 12.45
N THR A 71 -5.26 -10.32 13.60
CA THR A 71 -4.21 -9.88 14.51
C THR A 71 -3.21 -11.01 14.66
N ALA A 72 -1.97 -10.76 14.25
CA ALA A 72 -0.84 -11.67 14.42
C ALA A 72 0.04 -11.15 15.56
N VAL A 73 0.13 -11.91 16.63
CA VAL A 73 0.92 -11.56 17.82
C VAL A 73 2.15 -12.46 17.88
N PRO A 74 3.36 -11.91 18.09
CA PRO A 74 4.56 -12.71 18.21
C PRO A 74 4.46 -13.74 19.34
N ASN A 75 5.00 -14.93 19.12
CA ASN A 75 5.09 -15.97 20.17
C ASN A 75 6.22 -15.72 21.18
N THR A 76 7.03 -14.67 20.98
CA THR A 76 8.06 -14.22 21.91
C THR A 76 7.48 -13.25 22.94
N THR A 77 8.12 -13.15 24.10
CA THR A 77 7.70 -12.20 25.14
C THR A 77 7.85 -10.75 24.66
N ALA A 78 6.89 -9.91 25.01
CA ALA A 78 6.95 -8.49 24.68
C ALA A 78 8.20 -7.84 25.31
N PRO A 79 8.89 -6.95 24.61
CA PRO A 79 9.90 -6.07 25.22
C PRO A 79 9.32 -5.27 26.38
N ALA A 80 10.18 -4.79 27.28
CA ALA A 80 9.75 -3.96 28.42
C ALA A 80 8.97 -2.71 27.97
N SER A 81 9.31 -2.14 26.81
CA SER A 81 8.59 -1.02 26.18
C SER A 81 7.27 -1.42 25.50
N GLY A 82 7.00 -2.71 25.38
CA GLY A 82 5.88 -3.26 24.60
C GLY A 82 6.26 -3.61 23.17
N TYR A 83 5.34 -4.30 22.48
CA TYR A 83 5.48 -4.61 21.04
C TYR A 83 5.30 -3.35 20.20
N PRO A 84 6.08 -3.14 19.15
CA PRO A 84 5.64 -2.30 18.04
C PRO A 84 4.34 -2.85 17.46
N ILE A 85 3.52 -2.00 16.87
CA ILE A 85 2.31 -2.45 16.18
C ILE A 85 2.22 -1.83 14.80
N LEU A 86 1.89 -2.66 13.80
CA LEU A 86 1.73 -2.26 12.41
C LEU A 86 0.34 -2.62 11.92
N TYR A 87 -0.44 -1.61 11.59
CA TYR A 87 -1.72 -1.76 10.91
C TYR A 87 -1.50 -1.77 9.40
N MET A 88 -2.02 -2.77 8.72
CA MET A 88 -1.88 -2.94 7.28
C MET A 88 -3.25 -2.96 6.63
N LEU A 89 -3.48 -2.01 5.73
CA LEU A 89 -4.72 -1.92 4.95
C LEU A 89 -4.76 -2.97 3.84
N ASP A 90 -5.94 -3.22 3.27
CA ASP A 90 -6.16 -4.33 2.32
C ASP A 90 -5.77 -5.69 2.92
N GLY A 91 -6.20 -5.95 4.13
CA GLY A 91 -5.79 -7.10 4.95
C GLY A 91 -5.93 -8.45 4.28
N ASN A 92 -6.91 -8.63 3.38
CA ASN A 92 -7.07 -9.87 2.63
C ASN A 92 -5.83 -10.15 1.75
N ALA A 93 -5.37 -9.14 0.99
CA ALA A 93 -4.18 -9.25 0.16
C ALA A 93 -2.89 -9.36 0.99
N VAL A 94 -2.85 -8.71 2.16
CA VAL A 94 -1.73 -8.85 3.12
C VAL A 94 -1.65 -10.29 3.62
N MET A 95 -2.75 -10.87 4.07
CA MET A 95 -2.78 -12.24 4.60
C MET A 95 -2.46 -13.30 3.55
N ASP A 96 -2.76 -13.03 2.26
CA ASP A 96 -2.37 -13.90 1.15
C ASP A 96 -0.85 -13.92 0.90
N ARG A 97 -0.16 -12.83 1.24
CA ARG A 97 1.28 -12.66 1.02
C ARG A 97 2.12 -12.95 2.26
N LEU A 98 1.50 -12.95 3.42
CA LEU A 98 2.20 -13.23 4.67
C LEU A 98 2.46 -14.74 4.78
N ASP A 99 3.73 -15.10 4.90
CA ASP A 99 4.17 -16.48 5.04
C ASP A 99 5.09 -16.68 6.26
N ASP A 100 5.40 -17.93 6.55
CA ASP A 100 6.19 -18.31 7.72
C ASP A 100 7.65 -17.84 7.64
N GLU A 101 8.21 -17.73 6.43
CA GLU A 101 9.57 -17.22 6.24
C GLU A 101 9.67 -15.73 6.60
N LEU A 102 8.70 -14.92 6.15
CA LEU A 102 8.64 -13.50 6.52
C LEU A 102 8.40 -13.32 8.02
N LEU A 103 7.50 -14.13 8.61
CA LEU A 103 7.24 -14.10 10.06
C LEU A 103 8.47 -14.48 10.87
N LYS A 104 9.26 -15.45 10.41
CA LYS A 104 10.55 -15.80 10.99
C LYS A 104 11.50 -14.63 10.98
N GLN A 105 11.71 -13.99 9.83
CA GLN A 105 12.59 -12.83 9.69
C GLN A 105 12.17 -11.67 10.61
N LEU A 106 10.86 -11.44 10.75
CA LEU A 106 10.33 -10.43 11.68
C LEU A 106 10.58 -10.81 13.14
N SER A 107 10.53 -12.11 13.46
CA SER A 107 10.73 -12.60 14.84
C SER A 107 12.17 -12.48 15.34
N GLU A 108 13.15 -12.37 14.45
CA GLU A 108 14.59 -12.34 14.79
C GLU A 108 15.08 -11.03 15.43
N LYS A 109 14.27 -9.97 15.38
CA LYS A 109 14.64 -8.63 15.89
C LYS A 109 13.64 -8.16 16.94
N THR A 110 12.90 -7.12 16.61
CA THR A 110 11.83 -6.59 17.46
C THR A 110 10.50 -6.84 16.76
N PRO A 111 9.92 -8.02 16.96
CA PRO A 111 8.74 -8.43 16.18
C PRO A 111 7.54 -7.53 16.49
N PRO A 112 6.89 -6.96 15.47
CA PRO A 112 5.67 -6.18 15.66
C PRO A 112 4.45 -7.08 15.82
N VAL A 113 3.44 -6.61 16.53
CA VAL A 113 2.08 -7.07 16.32
C VAL A 113 1.63 -6.58 14.94
N ILE A 114 1.11 -7.47 14.11
CA ILE A 114 0.60 -7.14 12.78
C ILE A 114 -0.93 -7.18 12.82
N VAL A 115 -1.57 -6.11 12.40
CA VAL A 115 -3.03 -6.00 12.32
C VAL A 115 -3.40 -5.79 10.85
N ALA A 116 -3.87 -6.85 10.18
CA ALA A 116 -4.30 -6.80 8.80
C ALA A 116 -5.79 -6.46 8.73
N VAL A 117 -6.11 -5.23 8.32
CA VAL A 117 -7.48 -4.70 8.24
C VAL A 117 -8.02 -4.94 6.84
N GLY A 118 -8.87 -5.93 6.70
CA GLY A 118 -9.49 -6.33 5.44
C GLY A 118 -11.01 -6.31 5.50
N TYR A 119 -11.63 -6.94 4.50
CA TYR A 119 -13.08 -6.99 4.34
C TYR A 119 -13.59 -8.44 4.41
N GLN A 120 -14.87 -8.61 4.75
CA GLN A 120 -15.51 -9.93 4.79
C GLN A 120 -15.81 -10.43 3.37
N THR A 121 -14.76 -10.71 2.63
CA THR A 121 -14.80 -11.29 1.28
C THR A 121 -13.69 -12.32 1.14
N ASN A 122 -13.81 -13.21 0.17
CA ASN A 122 -12.74 -14.12 -0.25
C ASN A 122 -11.86 -13.53 -1.36
N LEU A 123 -12.09 -12.28 -1.77
CA LEU A 123 -11.29 -11.59 -2.77
C LEU A 123 -10.11 -10.85 -2.09
N PRO A 124 -9.00 -10.64 -2.81
CA PRO A 124 -7.86 -9.86 -2.29
C PRO A 124 -8.23 -8.41 -1.97
N PHE A 125 -9.22 -7.85 -2.67
CA PHE A 125 -9.69 -6.48 -2.47
C PHE A 125 -11.22 -6.40 -2.59
N ASP A 126 -11.86 -5.69 -1.67
CA ASP A 126 -13.18 -5.13 -1.91
C ASP A 126 -13.01 -3.76 -2.58
N LEU A 127 -13.09 -3.74 -3.91
CA LEU A 127 -12.78 -2.55 -4.70
C LEU A 127 -13.69 -1.36 -4.41
N ASN A 128 -14.94 -1.60 -4.00
CA ASN A 128 -15.90 -0.53 -3.70
C ASN A 128 -15.72 0.00 -2.28
N SER A 129 -15.65 -0.90 -1.31
CA SER A 129 -15.45 -0.52 0.10
C SER A 129 -14.12 0.21 0.31
N ARG A 130 -13.01 -0.30 -0.24
CA ARG A 130 -11.70 0.35 -0.12
C ARG A 130 -11.61 1.70 -0.83
N ALA A 131 -12.29 1.85 -1.98
CA ALA A 131 -12.34 3.14 -2.66
C ALA A 131 -13.06 4.19 -1.82
N TYR A 132 -14.11 3.83 -1.13
CA TYR A 132 -14.80 4.72 -0.20
C TYR A 132 -13.96 4.99 1.06
N ASP A 133 -13.51 3.93 1.72
CA ASP A 133 -12.88 4.01 3.05
C ASP A 133 -11.51 4.69 3.04
N TYR A 134 -10.76 4.62 1.92
CA TYR A 134 -9.39 5.14 1.88
C TYR A 134 -9.29 6.50 1.18
N THR A 135 -10.38 7.04 0.65
CA THR A 135 -10.34 8.32 -0.04
C THR A 135 -11.05 9.43 0.77
N PRO A 136 -10.48 10.64 0.79
CA PRO A 136 -11.15 11.78 1.41
C PRO A 136 -12.42 12.19 0.65
N ALA A 137 -13.34 12.87 1.33
CA ALA A 137 -14.45 13.51 0.67
C ALA A 137 -13.91 14.49 -0.37
N ALA A 138 -14.33 14.36 -1.62
CA ALA A 138 -13.98 15.37 -2.63
C ALA A 138 -14.62 16.69 -2.19
N GLU A 139 -13.80 17.70 -1.95
CA GLU A 139 -14.31 19.07 -1.96
C GLU A 139 -14.94 19.26 -3.34
N SER A 140 -16.19 19.73 -3.38
CA SER A 140 -17.01 19.75 -4.58
C SER A 140 -16.32 20.50 -5.74
N ARG A 141 -15.46 19.80 -6.46
CA ARG A 141 -14.97 20.23 -7.76
C ARG A 141 -16.08 20.00 -8.78
N LYS A 142 -16.71 21.07 -9.19
CA LYS A 142 -17.75 21.11 -10.22
C LYS A 142 -17.27 20.67 -11.62
N THR A 143 -16.21 19.92 -11.75
CA THR A 143 -15.58 19.63 -13.05
C THR A 143 -15.07 18.18 -13.16
N ASP A 144 -15.97 17.20 -13.11
CA ASP A 144 -15.67 15.89 -13.70
C ASP A 144 -16.85 15.33 -14.47
N LEU A 145 -17.27 16.10 -15.50
CA LEU A 145 -18.24 15.66 -16.52
C LEU A 145 -17.64 14.63 -17.51
N HIS A 146 -16.38 14.19 -17.32
CA HIS A 146 -15.67 13.35 -18.30
C HIS A 146 -15.29 11.94 -17.82
N SER A 147 -15.60 11.53 -16.60
CA SER A 147 -15.35 10.16 -16.13
C SER A 147 -16.64 9.30 -16.17
N GLY A 148 -17.29 9.26 -17.30
CA GLY A 148 -18.34 8.30 -17.59
C GLY A 148 -17.77 6.89 -17.75
N ARG A 149 -17.37 6.23 -16.68
CA ARG A 149 -17.24 4.76 -16.51
C ARG A 149 -16.85 4.44 -15.07
N PHE A 150 -17.85 4.00 -14.28
CA PHE A 150 -17.64 3.40 -12.95
C PHE A 150 -16.87 4.27 -11.93
N SER A 151 -17.34 5.49 -11.69
CA SER A 151 -16.90 6.25 -10.52
C SER A 151 -17.35 5.51 -9.25
N ARG A 152 -16.40 4.85 -8.56
CA ARG A 152 -16.68 4.28 -7.25
C ARG A 152 -16.96 5.41 -6.26
N LYS A 153 -17.87 5.16 -5.33
CA LYS A 153 -18.15 6.10 -4.24
C LYS A 153 -16.83 6.35 -3.47
N SER A 154 -16.56 7.59 -3.13
CA SER A 154 -15.40 8.05 -2.36
C SER A 154 -15.84 8.88 -1.16
N GLY A 155 -14.93 9.25 -0.27
CA GLY A 155 -15.19 10.23 0.77
C GLY A 155 -15.41 9.66 2.17
N GLY A 156 -15.09 8.39 2.40
CA GLY A 156 -15.30 7.71 3.67
C GLY A 156 -14.12 7.71 4.63
N SER A 157 -12.96 8.29 4.25
CA SER A 157 -11.71 8.12 5.01
C SER A 157 -11.81 8.58 6.46
N ASN A 158 -12.55 9.66 6.75
CA ASN A 158 -12.77 10.11 8.13
C ASN A 158 -13.56 9.09 8.97
N ASN A 159 -14.60 8.48 8.38
CA ASN A 159 -15.40 7.48 9.06
C ASN A 159 -14.58 6.19 9.30
N PHE A 160 -13.79 5.80 8.31
CA PHE A 160 -12.90 4.65 8.43
C PHE A 160 -11.80 4.90 9.47
N ARG A 161 -11.17 6.06 9.46
CA ARG A 161 -10.20 6.45 10.49
C ARG A 161 -10.82 6.40 11.88
N GLN A 162 -12.01 6.96 12.05
CA GLN A 162 -12.72 6.90 13.34
C GLN A 162 -12.98 5.44 13.75
N LEU A 163 -13.45 4.57 12.85
CA LEU A 163 -13.64 3.15 13.12
C LEU A 163 -12.33 2.49 13.56
N LEU A 164 -11.23 2.76 12.84
CA LEU A 164 -9.91 2.22 13.16
C LEU A 164 -9.44 2.64 14.55
N GLU A 165 -9.53 3.95 14.87
CA GLU A 165 -9.02 4.52 16.11
C GLU A 165 -9.90 4.17 17.33
N THR A 166 -11.23 4.13 17.17
CA THR A 166 -12.15 4.04 18.33
C THR A 166 -12.69 2.63 18.57
N ARG A 167 -12.64 1.74 17.58
CA ARG A 167 -13.19 0.39 17.71
C ARG A 167 -12.18 -0.71 17.40
N ILE A 168 -11.50 -0.64 16.27
CA ILE A 168 -10.56 -1.69 15.84
C ILE A 168 -9.34 -1.70 16.77
N ALA A 169 -8.61 -0.57 16.86
CA ALA A 169 -7.38 -0.51 17.65
C ALA A 169 -7.59 -0.87 19.13
N PRO A 170 -8.57 -0.32 19.85
CA PRO A 170 -8.80 -0.72 21.25
C PRO A 170 -9.11 -2.21 21.40
N LYS A 171 -9.82 -2.81 20.44
CA LYS A 171 -10.18 -4.23 20.51
C LYS A 171 -9.01 -5.15 20.25
N VAL A 172 -8.20 -4.87 19.21
CA VAL A 172 -7.07 -5.74 18.84
C VAL A 172 -5.87 -5.58 19.80
N GLU A 173 -5.74 -4.45 20.46
CA GLU A 173 -4.69 -4.19 21.43
C GLU A 173 -5.06 -4.65 22.85
N GLN A 174 -6.29 -5.04 23.08
CA GLN A 174 -6.78 -5.44 24.39
C GLN A 174 -5.94 -6.60 24.97
N GLY A 175 -5.34 -6.39 26.13
CA GLY A 175 -4.52 -7.39 26.81
C GLY A 175 -3.08 -7.51 26.26
N LEU A 176 -2.71 -6.71 25.26
CA LEU A 176 -1.35 -6.67 24.73
C LEU A 176 -0.56 -5.51 25.32
N ASN A 177 0.73 -5.75 25.62
CA ASN A 177 1.66 -4.68 25.98
C ASN A 177 2.20 -4.04 24.70
N ILE A 178 1.57 -2.93 24.26
CA ILE A 178 1.90 -2.21 23.00
C ILE A 178 2.73 -0.97 23.30
N ASP A 179 3.83 -0.80 22.57
CA ASP A 179 4.61 0.44 22.57
C ASP A 179 3.86 1.53 21.80
N ARG A 180 3.31 2.50 22.54
CA ARG A 180 2.51 3.58 21.94
C ARG A 180 3.32 4.53 21.05
N GLN A 181 4.64 4.53 21.17
CA GLN A 181 5.52 5.36 20.34
C GLN A 181 5.94 4.67 19.02
N ARG A 182 5.72 3.35 18.93
CA ARG A 182 6.07 2.54 17.75
C ARG A 182 4.82 1.96 17.10
N ARG A 183 3.98 2.86 16.58
CA ARG A 183 2.76 2.54 15.83
C ARG A 183 2.93 2.93 14.38
N GLY A 184 2.61 2.03 13.48
CA GLY A 184 2.65 2.28 12.03
C GLY A 184 1.31 1.96 11.38
N LEU A 185 1.01 2.70 10.32
CA LEU A 185 -0.05 2.38 9.37
C LEU A 185 0.59 2.22 8.00
N TRP A 186 0.32 1.12 7.34
CA TRP A 186 0.79 0.83 5.99
C TRP A 186 -0.38 0.62 5.04
N GLY A 187 -0.26 1.17 3.86
CA GLY A 187 -1.22 0.97 2.79
C GLY A 187 -0.57 1.11 1.42
N HIS A 188 -1.20 0.54 0.40
CA HIS A 188 -0.75 0.61 -0.99
C HIS A 188 -1.85 1.19 -1.88
N SER A 189 -1.48 1.99 -2.89
CA SER A 189 -2.41 2.63 -3.82
C SER A 189 -3.43 3.49 -3.05
N TYR A 190 -4.74 3.20 -3.14
CA TYR A 190 -5.76 3.90 -2.33
C TYR A 190 -5.47 3.88 -0.82
N GLY A 191 -4.89 2.77 -0.31
CA GLY A 191 -4.51 2.67 1.09
C GLY A 191 -3.32 3.55 1.49
N GLY A 192 -2.61 4.13 0.53
CA GLY A 192 -1.48 5.06 0.75
C GLY A 192 -1.85 6.54 0.57
N LEU A 193 -3.15 6.85 0.34
CA LEU A 193 -3.66 8.23 0.26
C LEU A 193 -3.95 8.79 1.67
#